data_b671838c5fdf5b82a359e752df8acdec
#
_entry.id   b671838c5fdf5b82a359e752df8acdec
#
_cell.length_a   1.000
_cell.length_b   1.000
_cell.length_c   1.000
_cell.angle_alpha   90.00
_cell.angle_beta   90.00
_cell.angle_gamma   90.00
#
_symmetry.space_group_name_H-M   'P 1'
#
loop_
_entity.id
_entity.type
_entity.pdbx_description
1 polymer ?
#
loop_
_entity_poly.entity_id
_entity_poly.type
_entity_poly.pdbx_seq_one_letter_code
_entity_poly.pdbx_strand_id
1 'polypeptide(L)'
;MAILSFQKPDKVIMLEANDRFGKFEFRPLEPGYGITVGNALRRILLSSLEGFAIITVKIEGIDHEFSTITGVIEDVTEIILNLKQVRFKRTVEDVDHEKILIKISGQEVFKAGALNSVLSSFEVLNPDLVIFRMEPDVKLQMEFTISKGRGYVPAEENQPVDSEFGLIAIDSIFTPVRNVKYSVENFRVEQKTDYEKLLLEIETDGSIHPKEALKEAAKILIYHFMLFSDEKITLDSDDKLANEEFDEEVLHMRQLLKTKLIDLDLSVRALNCLKAAEVETLGDLVKFNKNDLLKFRNFGKKSLTELDELLESMSLSFGMDVSKYKLDKD
;
A
#
# COMPACT_ATOMS: atom_id res chain seq x y z
N MET A 1 -34.16 11.57 16.03
CA MET A 1 -33.31 12.21 17.07
C MET A 1 -32.11 12.81 16.37
N ALA A 2 -31.81 14.08 16.59
CA ALA A 2 -30.58 14.68 16.09
C ALA A 2 -29.42 14.03 16.85
N ILE A 3 -28.56 13.29 16.17
CA ILE A 3 -27.33 12.77 16.75
C ILE A 3 -26.46 14.00 17.05
N LEU A 4 -26.06 14.16 18.32
CA LEU A 4 -25.07 15.18 18.70
C LEU A 4 -23.85 14.99 17.80
N SER A 5 -23.43 16.05 17.12
CA SER A 5 -22.27 16.00 16.23
C SER A 5 -21.02 15.72 17.04
N PHE A 6 -20.40 14.56 16.83
CA PHE A 6 -19.08 14.26 17.38
C PHE A 6 -18.04 15.24 16.85
N GLN A 7 -17.10 15.60 17.70
CA GLN A 7 -15.92 16.31 17.26
C GLN A 7 -15.11 15.36 16.35
N LYS A 8 -15.08 15.71 15.06
CA LYS A 8 -14.33 14.90 14.10
C LYS A 8 -12.82 15.10 14.31
N PRO A 9 -12.02 14.02 14.35
CA PRO A 9 -10.58 14.14 14.27
C PRO A 9 -10.19 14.81 12.94
N ASP A 10 -9.16 15.66 12.97
CA ASP A 10 -8.75 16.38 11.76
C ASP A 10 -8.03 15.44 10.78
N LYS A 11 -6.94 14.85 11.25
CA LYS A 11 -6.12 13.92 10.47
C LYS A 11 -5.14 13.17 11.36
N VAL A 12 -4.61 12.07 10.87
CA VAL A 12 -3.46 11.38 11.47
C VAL A 12 -2.19 12.12 11.08
N ILE A 13 -1.44 12.60 12.07
CA ILE A 13 -0.17 13.30 11.88
C ILE A 13 0.96 12.30 12.14
N MET A 14 1.85 12.14 11.19
CA MET A 14 3.06 11.35 11.37
C MET A 14 4.16 12.26 11.95
N LEU A 15 4.55 12.03 13.21
CA LEU A 15 5.54 12.84 13.91
C LEU A 15 6.97 12.43 13.54
N GLU A 16 7.20 11.13 13.50
CA GLU A 16 8.48 10.52 13.13
C GLU A 16 8.22 9.30 12.26
N ALA A 17 9.05 9.08 11.26
CA ALA A 17 9.04 7.86 10.48
C ALA A 17 10.41 7.55 9.88
N ASN A 18 10.76 6.27 9.95
CA ASN A 18 11.79 5.65 9.14
C ASN A 18 11.24 4.32 8.59
N ASP A 19 12.05 3.55 7.89
CA ASP A 19 11.61 2.30 7.25
C ASP A 19 11.08 1.24 8.23
N ARG A 20 11.45 1.33 9.51
CA ARG A 20 11.10 0.35 10.54
C ARG A 20 10.35 0.91 11.74
N PHE A 21 10.33 2.23 11.92
CA PHE A 21 9.67 2.88 13.04
C PHE A 21 8.80 4.02 12.58
N GLY A 22 7.61 4.16 13.19
CA GLY A 22 6.71 5.28 12.95
C GLY A 22 6.01 5.71 14.22
N LYS A 23 5.94 7.03 14.44
CA LYS A 23 5.17 7.64 15.53
C LYS A 23 4.06 8.49 14.94
N PHE A 24 2.83 8.19 15.34
CA PHE A 24 1.61 8.81 14.82
C PHE A 24 0.84 9.49 15.93
N GLU A 25 0.27 10.65 15.61
CA GLU A 25 -0.61 11.40 16.48
C GLU A 25 -2.00 11.49 15.85
N PHE A 26 -3.02 11.22 16.66
CA PHE A 26 -4.42 11.29 16.25
C PHE A 26 -5.22 12.11 17.26
N ARG A 27 -5.74 13.24 16.81
CA ARG A 27 -6.46 14.20 17.65
C ARG A 27 -7.34 15.13 16.81
N PRO A 28 -8.34 15.86 17.43
CA PRO A 28 -8.86 15.61 18.79
C PRO A 28 -9.75 14.37 18.82
N LEU A 29 -9.77 13.68 19.94
CA LEU A 29 -10.67 12.56 20.20
C LEU A 29 -11.56 12.89 21.39
N GLU A 30 -12.80 12.43 21.38
CA GLU A 30 -13.67 12.51 22.54
C GLU A 30 -13.17 11.61 23.68
N PRO A 31 -13.49 11.90 24.95
CA PRO A 31 -13.04 11.10 26.09
C PRO A 31 -13.37 9.61 25.96
N GLY A 32 -12.35 8.76 26.17
CA GLY A 32 -12.45 7.30 26.07
C GLY A 32 -12.18 6.72 24.68
N TYR A 33 -12.21 7.52 23.61
CA TYR A 33 -11.96 7.04 22.26
C TYR A 33 -10.49 6.72 22.00
N GLY A 34 -9.56 7.42 22.66
CA GLY A 34 -8.14 7.16 22.53
C GLY A 34 -7.77 5.73 22.91
N ILE A 35 -8.29 5.24 24.04
CA ILE A 35 -8.07 3.85 24.48
C ILE A 35 -8.74 2.85 23.53
N THR A 36 -9.96 3.11 23.11
CA THR A 36 -10.73 2.23 22.23
C THR A 36 -10.03 2.05 20.89
N VAL A 37 -9.67 3.16 20.23
CA VAL A 37 -9.00 3.15 18.92
C VAL A 37 -7.59 2.61 19.05
N GLY A 38 -6.83 3.06 20.05
CA GLY A 38 -5.44 2.65 20.26
C GLY A 38 -5.31 1.15 20.51
N ASN A 39 -6.18 0.59 21.37
CA ASN A 39 -6.18 -0.85 21.65
C ASN A 39 -6.63 -1.68 20.44
N ALA A 40 -7.66 -1.23 19.70
CA ALA A 40 -8.12 -1.93 18.51
C ALA A 40 -7.02 -1.99 17.44
N LEU A 41 -6.40 -0.85 17.11
CA LEU A 41 -5.29 -0.79 16.16
C LEU A 41 -4.10 -1.63 16.62
N ARG A 42 -3.71 -1.53 17.89
CA ARG A 42 -2.60 -2.32 18.44
C ARG A 42 -2.84 -3.83 18.25
N ARG A 43 -4.03 -4.31 18.55
CA ARG A 43 -4.35 -5.74 18.40
C ARG A 43 -4.26 -6.20 16.96
N ILE A 44 -4.85 -5.46 16.03
CA ILE A 44 -4.82 -5.80 14.60
C ILE A 44 -3.38 -5.74 14.04
N LEU A 45 -2.62 -4.70 14.38
CA LEU A 45 -1.22 -4.56 13.95
C LEU A 45 -0.36 -5.75 14.38
N LEU A 46 -0.55 -6.27 15.60
CA LEU A 46 0.26 -7.36 16.14
C LEU A 46 -0.17 -8.76 15.67
N SER A 47 -1.39 -8.94 15.14
CA SER A 47 -1.92 -10.28 14.86
C SER A 47 -2.45 -10.51 13.46
N SER A 48 -2.85 -9.45 12.74
CA SER A 48 -3.72 -9.64 11.57
C SER A 48 -3.12 -9.22 10.25
N LEU A 49 -1.94 -8.59 10.26
CA LEU A 49 -1.24 -8.21 9.04
C LEU A 49 -0.59 -9.43 8.38
N GLU A 50 -0.53 -9.38 7.06
CA GLU A 50 0.10 -10.40 6.24
C GLU A 50 1.63 -10.24 6.24
N GLY A 51 2.34 -11.36 6.15
CA GLY A 51 3.79 -11.38 6.02
C GLY A 51 4.26 -12.70 5.41
N PHE A 52 5.57 -12.87 5.37
CA PHE A 52 6.22 -14.02 4.74
C PHE A 52 7.18 -14.68 5.73
N ALA A 53 7.16 -16.03 5.76
CA ALA A 53 8.04 -16.81 6.60
C ALA A 53 8.34 -18.17 5.96
N ILE A 54 9.40 -18.84 6.44
CA ILE A 54 9.69 -20.22 6.09
C ILE A 54 8.67 -21.10 6.80
N ILE A 55 8.01 -21.97 6.05
CA ILE A 55 7.00 -22.92 6.55
C ILE A 55 7.55 -24.34 6.63
N THR A 56 8.46 -24.73 5.72
CA THR A 56 9.08 -26.05 5.72
C THR A 56 10.57 -25.98 5.38
N VAL A 57 11.32 -26.93 5.93
CA VAL A 57 12.71 -27.18 5.57
C VAL A 57 12.94 -28.67 5.32
N LYS A 58 13.75 -28.98 4.33
CA LYS A 58 14.26 -30.33 4.08
C LYS A 58 15.77 -30.27 3.97
N ILE A 59 16.45 -31.07 4.78
CA ILE A 59 17.91 -31.15 4.82
C ILE A 59 18.31 -32.54 4.34
N GLU A 60 19.21 -32.63 3.38
CA GLU A 60 19.64 -33.91 2.84
C GLU A 60 20.28 -34.80 3.92
N GLY A 61 19.75 -36.03 4.06
CA GLY A 61 20.23 -37.00 5.06
C GLY A 61 19.66 -36.79 6.47
N ILE A 62 18.67 -35.91 6.65
CA ILE A 62 18.00 -35.64 7.94
C ILE A 62 16.52 -35.97 7.84
N ASP A 63 16.02 -36.77 8.78
CA ASP A 63 14.66 -37.29 8.77
C ASP A 63 13.73 -36.56 9.78
N HIS A 64 14.28 -35.96 10.83
CA HIS A 64 13.52 -35.28 11.88
C HIS A 64 14.34 -34.17 12.55
N GLU A 65 13.65 -33.27 13.24
CA GLU A 65 14.20 -32.07 13.88
C GLU A 65 15.17 -32.32 15.05
N PHE A 66 15.13 -33.50 15.67
CA PHE A 66 15.98 -33.86 16.80
C PHE A 66 17.31 -34.51 16.36
N SER A 67 17.65 -34.35 15.12
CA SER A 67 18.89 -34.92 14.53
C SER A 67 20.07 -33.95 14.70
N THR A 68 21.27 -34.49 14.55
CA THR A 68 22.50 -33.71 14.43
C THR A 68 23.11 -33.91 13.05
N ILE A 69 23.84 -32.92 12.56
CA ILE A 69 24.53 -32.99 11.26
C ILE A 69 26.03 -33.08 11.52
N THR A 70 26.67 -34.10 10.99
CA THR A 70 28.12 -34.29 11.18
C THR A 70 28.90 -33.11 10.61
N GLY A 71 29.75 -32.48 11.42
CA GLY A 71 30.55 -31.32 11.06
C GLY A 71 29.80 -30.00 11.06
N VAL A 72 28.58 -29.95 11.61
CA VAL A 72 27.83 -28.72 11.93
C VAL A 72 27.76 -28.60 13.44
N ILE A 73 27.94 -27.38 13.95
CA ILE A 73 27.98 -27.08 15.40
C ILE A 73 26.58 -27.12 15.99
N GLU A 74 25.65 -26.41 15.33
CA GLU A 74 24.26 -26.32 15.75
C GLU A 74 23.50 -27.61 15.39
N ASP A 75 22.64 -28.07 16.28
CA ASP A 75 21.69 -29.16 15.95
C ASP A 75 20.55 -28.64 15.05
N VAL A 76 19.77 -29.58 14.51
CA VAL A 76 18.68 -29.22 13.58
C VAL A 76 17.63 -28.36 14.25
N THR A 77 17.38 -28.56 15.55
CA THR A 77 16.44 -27.73 16.32
C THR A 77 16.93 -26.29 16.42
N GLU A 78 18.22 -26.07 16.72
CA GLU A 78 18.83 -24.74 16.74
C GLU A 78 18.80 -24.07 15.36
N ILE A 79 19.08 -24.84 14.30
CA ILE A 79 18.98 -24.37 12.92
C ILE A 79 17.56 -23.88 12.62
N ILE A 80 16.54 -24.65 13.00
CA ILE A 80 15.14 -24.29 12.82
C ILE A 80 14.80 -22.99 13.60
N LEU A 81 15.25 -22.88 14.86
CA LEU A 81 15.05 -21.67 15.67
C LEU A 81 15.69 -20.43 15.04
N ASN A 82 16.85 -20.58 14.42
CA ASN A 82 17.50 -19.49 13.69
C ASN A 82 16.76 -19.17 12.37
N LEU A 83 16.29 -20.17 11.65
CA LEU A 83 15.48 -19.97 10.41
C LEU A 83 14.19 -19.21 10.66
N LYS A 84 13.50 -19.43 11.80
CA LYS A 84 12.31 -18.67 12.21
C LYS A 84 12.56 -17.18 12.38
N GLN A 85 13.81 -16.77 12.64
CA GLN A 85 14.18 -15.36 12.80
C GLN A 85 14.46 -14.66 11.49
N VAL A 86 14.57 -15.38 10.37
CA VAL A 86 14.78 -14.78 9.04
C VAL A 86 13.54 -13.98 8.64
N ARG A 87 13.74 -12.76 8.16
CA ARG A 87 12.68 -11.87 7.73
C ARG A 87 12.77 -11.62 6.24
N PHE A 88 11.64 -11.75 5.57
CA PHE A 88 11.53 -11.64 4.13
C PHE A 88 10.70 -10.44 3.73
N LYS A 89 11.14 -9.77 2.66
CA LYS A 89 10.37 -8.77 1.95
C LYS A 89 10.10 -9.27 0.55
N ARG A 90 8.85 -9.19 0.11
CA ARG A 90 8.46 -9.52 -1.26
C ARG A 90 8.96 -8.44 -2.22
N THR A 91 9.60 -8.84 -3.32
CA THR A 91 10.11 -7.96 -4.38
C THR A 91 9.29 -8.04 -5.66
N VAL A 92 8.61 -9.17 -5.89
CA VAL A 92 7.76 -9.41 -7.06
C VAL A 92 6.30 -9.52 -6.60
N GLU A 93 5.41 -8.73 -7.19
CA GLU A 93 3.97 -8.79 -6.91
C GLU A 93 3.37 -10.13 -7.34
N ASP A 94 2.28 -10.52 -6.67
CA ASP A 94 1.50 -11.75 -6.94
C ASP A 94 2.22 -13.10 -6.71
N VAL A 95 3.40 -13.10 -6.08
CA VAL A 95 4.07 -14.34 -5.66
C VAL A 95 3.84 -14.55 -4.16
N ASP A 96 3.03 -15.54 -3.82
CA ASP A 96 2.64 -15.84 -2.43
C ASP A 96 3.49 -16.96 -1.81
N HIS A 97 4.23 -17.73 -2.61
CA HIS A 97 5.14 -18.79 -2.13
C HIS A 97 6.30 -19.04 -3.10
N GLU A 98 7.43 -19.42 -2.55
CA GLU A 98 8.63 -19.78 -3.31
C GLU A 98 9.32 -20.95 -2.63
N LYS A 99 9.68 -21.97 -3.43
CA LYS A 99 10.46 -23.12 -2.99
C LYS A 99 11.87 -22.99 -3.54
N ILE A 100 12.86 -22.98 -2.68
CA ILE A 100 14.26 -22.77 -3.01
C ILE A 100 15.12 -23.95 -2.58
N LEU A 101 16.12 -24.26 -3.38
CA LEU A 101 17.15 -25.26 -3.10
C LEU A 101 18.51 -24.58 -3.04
N ILE A 102 19.22 -24.73 -1.93
CA ILE A 102 20.55 -24.18 -1.75
C ILE A 102 21.56 -25.29 -1.47
N LYS A 103 22.73 -25.22 -2.13
CA LYS A 103 23.89 -26.09 -1.89
C LYS A 103 24.95 -25.25 -1.16
N ILE A 104 25.36 -25.74 0.00
CA ILE A 104 26.25 -25.04 0.92
C ILE A 104 27.54 -25.86 0.99
N SER A 105 28.67 -25.23 0.69
CA SER A 105 29.99 -25.87 0.75
C SER A 105 31.10 -24.81 0.83
N GLY A 106 32.24 -25.16 1.45
CA GLY A 106 33.44 -24.32 1.46
C GLY A 106 33.33 -23.05 2.30
N GLN A 107 32.42 -23.02 3.30
CA GLN A 107 32.26 -21.88 4.21
C GLN A 107 32.08 -22.36 5.64
N GLU A 108 32.61 -21.60 6.60
CA GLU A 108 32.54 -21.94 8.02
C GLU A 108 31.26 -21.43 8.69
N VAL A 109 30.62 -20.41 8.13
CA VAL A 109 29.42 -19.78 8.68
C VAL A 109 28.38 -19.61 7.59
N PHE A 110 27.21 -20.18 7.79
CA PHE A 110 26.06 -19.95 6.92
C PHE A 110 25.18 -18.83 7.50
N LYS A 111 25.07 -17.74 6.78
CA LYS A 111 24.25 -16.58 7.14
C LYS A 111 22.99 -16.52 6.27
N ALA A 112 21.93 -15.92 6.83
CA ALA A 112 20.66 -15.70 6.14
C ALA A 112 20.82 -14.95 4.80
N GLY A 113 21.79 -14.04 4.70
CA GLY A 113 22.09 -13.33 3.45
C GLY A 113 22.48 -14.21 2.28
N ALA A 114 22.98 -15.42 2.51
CA ALA A 114 23.29 -16.37 1.45
C ALA A 114 22.03 -16.83 0.67
N LEU A 115 20.87 -16.79 1.30
CA LEU A 115 19.58 -17.10 0.66
C LEU A 115 19.25 -16.13 -0.48
N ASN A 116 19.71 -14.88 -0.42
CA ASN A 116 19.46 -13.89 -1.49
C ASN A 116 20.05 -14.30 -2.85
N SER A 117 21.03 -15.20 -2.87
CA SER A 117 21.62 -15.69 -4.13
C SER A 117 20.72 -16.67 -4.90
N VAL A 118 19.74 -17.26 -4.22
CA VAL A 118 18.83 -18.28 -4.78
C VAL A 118 17.37 -17.82 -4.78
N LEU A 119 17.04 -16.75 -4.05
CA LEU A 119 15.72 -16.14 -4.03
C LEU A 119 15.48 -15.35 -5.32
N SER A 120 14.29 -15.48 -5.90
CA SER A 120 13.86 -14.72 -7.08
C SER A 120 12.79 -13.67 -6.75
N SER A 121 11.93 -13.97 -5.79
CA SER A 121 10.74 -13.13 -5.49
C SER A 121 10.79 -12.48 -4.11
N PHE A 122 11.79 -12.83 -3.30
CA PHE A 122 11.95 -12.34 -1.95
C PHE A 122 13.37 -11.84 -1.69
N GLU A 123 13.49 -10.94 -0.71
CA GLU A 123 14.75 -10.41 -0.19
C GLU A 123 14.82 -10.63 1.33
N VAL A 124 15.99 -11.03 1.83
CA VAL A 124 16.25 -11.21 3.26
C VAL A 124 16.62 -9.86 3.88
N LEU A 125 15.85 -9.42 4.88
CA LEU A 125 16.01 -8.13 5.56
C LEU A 125 17.04 -8.12 6.71
N ASN A 126 17.47 -9.30 7.15
CA ASN A 126 18.48 -9.51 8.21
C ASN A 126 19.61 -10.43 7.73
N PRO A 127 20.39 -10.02 6.72
CA PRO A 127 21.38 -10.87 6.06
C PRO A 127 22.52 -11.33 6.97
N ASP A 128 22.81 -10.60 8.04
CA ASP A 128 23.89 -10.94 8.97
C ASP A 128 23.51 -12.00 10.02
N LEU A 129 22.26 -12.43 10.08
CA LEU A 129 21.81 -13.48 10.97
C LEU A 129 22.55 -14.79 10.66
N VAL A 130 23.25 -15.33 11.65
CA VAL A 130 23.91 -16.64 11.54
C VAL A 130 22.86 -17.72 11.73
N ILE A 131 22.77 -18.65 10.75
CA ILE A 131 21.85 -19.78 10.80
C ILE A 131 22.57 -20.98 11.47
N PHE A 132 23.76 -21.30 11.00
CA PHE A 132 24.62 -22.32 11.61
C PHE A 132 26.09 -22.14 11.21
N ARG A 133 26.97 -22.87 11.90
CA ARG A 133 28.40 -22.96 11.66
C ARG A 133 28.77 -24.39 11.32
N MET A 134 29.68 -24.56 10.36
CA MET A 134 30.09 -25.89 9.89
C MET A 134 31.57 -25.96 9.55
N GLU A 135 32.13 -27.16 9.51
CA GLU A 135 33.46 -27.38 9.01
C GLU A 135 33.55 -27.12 7.50
N PRO A 136 34.68 -26.61 6.96
CA PRO A 136 34.80 -26.23 5.55
C PRO A 136 34.58 -27.38 4.57
N ASP A 137 34.85 -28.60 4.98
CA ASP A 137 34.75 -29.81 4.14
C ASP A 137 33.31 -30.35 4.05
N VAL A 138 32.40 -29.86 4.89
CA VAL A 138 30.98 -30.26 4.92
C VAL A 138 30.25 -29.73 3.68
N LYS A 139 29.44 -30.59 3.08
CA LYS A 139 28.55 -30.24 1.98
C LYS A 139 27.11 -30.52 2.42
N LEU A 140 26.29 -29.51 2.40
CA LEU A 140 24.87 -29.59 2.75
C LEU A 140 24.00 -29.13 1.58
N GLN A 141 22.91 -29.85 1.39
CA GLN A 141 21.84 -29.40 0.50
C GLN A 141 20.58 -29.20 1.33
N MET A 142 20.01 -28.00 1.24
CA MET A 142 18.82 -27.63 1.99
C MET A 142 17.78 -27.08 1.04
N GLU A 143 16.53 -27.43 1.30
CA GLU A 143 15.37 -26.93 0.58
C GLU A 143 14.47 -26.21 1.56
N PHE A 144 13.99 -25.01 1.20
CA PHE A 144 13.11 -24.20 2.01
C PHE A 144 11.86 -23.85 1.22
N THR A 145 10.73 -23.80 1.90
CA THR A 145 9.52 -23.23 1.34
C THR A 145 9.15 -21.98 2.12
N ILE A 146 9.10 -20.86 1.42
CA ILE A 146 8.61 -19.58 1.94
C ILE A 146 7.16 -19.44 1.52
N SER A 147 6.30 -19.00 2.42
CA SER A 147 4.88 -18.77 2.13
C SER A 147 4.37 -17.50 2.79
N LYS A 148 3.25 -17.02 2.25
CA LYS A 148 2.45 -15.93 2.80
C LYS A 148 1.54 -16.46 3.91
N GLY A 149 1.39 -15.71 4.98
CA GLY A 149 0.48 -16.05 6.05
C GLY A 149 0.17 -14.86 6.96
N ARG A 150 -0.54 -15.14 8.06
CA ARG A 150 -0.92 -14.14 9.07
C ARG A 150 -0.64 -14.64 10.47
N GLY A 151 -0.17 -13.74 11.34
CA GLY A 151 0.03 -14.02 12.74
C GLY A 151 1.04 -15.13 12.97
N TYR A 152 0.69 -16.09 13.81
CA TYR A 152 1.46 -17.29 14.12
C TYR A 152 0.71 -18.52 13.63
N VAL A 153 1.40 -19.39 12.92
CA VAL A 153 0.87 -20.66 12.43
C VAL A 153 1.76 -21.79 12.99
N PRO A 154 1.20 -22.75 13.73
CA PRO A 154 1.95 -23.88 14.27
C PRO A 154 2.42 -24.85 13.16
N ALA A 155 3.48 -25.60 13.43
CA ALA A 155 4.09 -26.51 12.47
C ALA A 155 3.10 -27.56 11.91
N GLU A 156 2.18 -28.03 12.75
CA GLU A 156 1.17 -29.03 12.35
C GLU A 156 0.25 -28.52 11.25
N GLU A 157 -0.04 -27.20 11.23
CA GLU A 157 -0.85 -26.57 10.17
C GLU A 157 -0.05 -26.30 8.90
N ASN A 158 1.28 -26.15 9.02
CA ASN A 158 2.18 -25.98 7.89
C ASN A 158 2.57 -27.28 7.22
N GLN A 159 2.21 -28.44 7.81
CA GLN A 159 2.56 -29.75 7.25
C GLN A 159 1.69 -30.09 6.04
N PRO A 160 2.26 -30.31 4.84
CA PRO A 160 1.50 -30.73 3.68
C PRO A 160 0.84 -32.09 3.90
N VAL A 161 -0.36 -32.28 3.33
CA VAL A 161 -1.10 -33.56 3.42
C VAL A 161 -0.31 -34.73 2.86
N ASP A 162 0.44 -34.50 1.76
CA ASP A 162 1.32 -35.49 1.13
C ASP A 162 2.80 -35.13 1.43
N SER A 163 3.17 -35.11 2.72
CA SER A 163 4.54 -34.75 3.10
C SER A 163 5.54 -35.81 2.63
N GLU A 164 6.58 -35.36 1.93
CA GLU A 164 7.72 -36.19 1.57
C GLU A 164 8.51 -36.57 2.83
N PHE A 165 9.11 -37.76 2.83
CA PHE A 165 9.98 -38.19 3.91
C PHE A 165 11.17 -37.24 4.10
N GLY A 166 11.45 -36.85 5.36
CA GLY A 166 12.48 -35.87 5.71
C GLY A 166 12.09 -34.42 5.51
N LEU A 167 10.82 -34.09 5.16
CA LEU A 167 10.31 -32.74 5.17
C LEU A 167 9.89 -32.34 6.59
N ILE A 168 10.51 -31.33 7.13
CA ILE A 168 10.25 -30.80 8.48
C ILE A 168 9.41 -29.54 8.36
N ALA A 169 8.21 -29.57 8.89
CA ALA A 169 7.36 -28.38 9.01
C ALA A 169 7.84 -27.50 10.15
N ILE A 170 7.79 -26.19 9.96
CA ILE A 170 8.25 -25.18 10.92
C ILE A 170 7.07 -24.32 11.32
N ASP A 171 6.92 -24.06 12.62
CA ASP A 171 6.00 -23.03 13.10
C ASP A 171 6.49 -21.63 12.65
N SER A 172 5.59 -20.85 12.12
CA SER A 172 5.94 -19.65 11.37
C SER A 172 5.34 -18.39 11.98
N ILE A 173 6.15 -17.34 12.11
CA ILE A 173 5.75 -16.01 12.58
C ILE A 173 5.70 -15.09 11.36
N PHE A 174 4.49 -14.87 10.84
CA PHE A 174 4.27 -14.05 9.66
C PHE A 174 4.15 -12.56 9.96
N THR A 175 3.86 -12.20 11.21
CA THR A 175 3.62 -10.80 11.61
C THR A 175 4.79 -9.89 11.27
N PRO A 176 4.60 -8.85 10.42
CA PRO A 176 5.64 -7.89 10.07
C PRO A 176 5.88 -6.85 11.16
N VAL A 177 4.94 -6.69 12.09
CA VAL A 177 5.01 -5.72 13.18
C VAL A 177 5.61 -6.38 14.43
N ARG A 178 6.71 -5.81 14.93
CA ARG A 178 7.43 -6.31 16.10
C ARG A 178 6.86 -5.77 17.40
N ASN A 179 6.59 -4.46 17.42
CA ASN A 179 6.11 -3.80 18.63
C ASN A 179 5.12 -2.69 18.29
N VAL A 180 4.10 -2.54 19.15
CA VAL A 180 3.15 -1.44 19.07
C VAL A 180 2.91 -0.92 20.49
N LYS A 181 3.18 0.37 20.67
CA LYS A 181 2.91 1.07 21.93
C LYS A 181 1.94 2.22 21.63
N TYR A 182 0.96 2.41 22.51
CA TYR A 182 0.10 3.59 22.44
C TYR A 182 0.02 4.25 23.82
N SER A 183 -0.19 5.56 23.80
CA SER A 183 -0.48 6.37 24.98
C SER A 183 -1.56 7.39 24.64
N VAL A 184 -2.37 7.72 25.65
CA VAL A 184 -3.44 8.71 25.55
C VAL A 184 -3.08 9.86 26.46
N GLU A 185 -3.13 11.08 25.92
CA GLU A 185 -2.88 12.32 26.63
C GLU A 185 -4.07 13.25 26.49
N ASN A 186 -4.26 14.11 27.49
CA ASN A 186 -5.28 15.14 27.44
C ASN A 186 -4.93 16.17 26.36
N PHE A 187 -5.94 16.61 25.63
CA PHE A 187 -5.80 17.60 24.57
C PHE A 187 -6.84 18.71 24.73
N ARG A 188 -6.40 19.95 24.60
CA ARG A 188 -7.28 21.12 24.73
C ARG A 188 -7.79 21.54 23.36
N VAL A 189 -9.13 21.66 23.26
CA VAL A 189 -9.80 22.28 22.11
C VAL A 189 -10.58 23.50 22.63
N GLU A 190 -10.14 24.69 22.24
CA GLU A 190 -10.70 25.99 22.71
C GLU A 190 -10.70 26.09 24.23
N GLN A 191 -11.90 26.08 24.85
CA GLN A 191 -12.06 26.17 26.32
C GLN A 191 -12.21 24.82 27.01
N LYS A 192 -12.39 23.73 26.25
CA LYS A 192 -12.50 22.37 26.78
C LYS A 192 -11.15 21.68 26.83
N THR A 193 -10.84 21.04 27.97
CA THR A 193 -9.54 20.41 28.26
C THR A 193 -9.63 18.88 28.37
N ASP A 194 -10.80 18.33 28.13
CA ASP A 194 -11.17 16.92 28.37
C ASP A 194 -11.14 16.06 27.09
N TYR A 195 -10.71 16.63 25.95
CA TYR A 195 -10.42 15.85 24.75
C TYR A 195 -9.14 15.02 24.92
N GLU A 196 -9.03 13.97 24.08
CA GLU A 196 -7.89 13.07 24.08
C GLU A 196 -7.05 13.22 22.82
N LYS A 197 -5.77 12.93 22.97
CA LYS A 197 -4.80 12.77 21.91
C LYS A 197 -4.19 11.38 22.02
N LEU A 198 -4.33 10.56 20.98
CA LEU A 198 -3.72 9.26 20.88
C LEU A 198 -2.35 9.39 20.20
N LEU A 199 -1.31 8.90 20.88
CA LEU A 199 0.01 8.68 20.33
C LEU A 199 0.20 7.18 20.09
N LEU A 200 0.60 6.80 18.90
CA LEU A 200 0.79 5.41 18.49
C LEU A 200 2.21 5.25 17.94
N GLU A 201 3.00 4.36 18.52
CA GLU A 201 4.35 4.01 18.08
C GLU A 201 4.29 2.60 17.49
N ILE A 202 4.80 2.44 16.28
CA ILE A 202 4.78 1.17 15.53
C ILE A 202 6.21 0.86 15.12
N GLU A 203 6.69 -0.33 15.46
CA GLU A 203 7.97 -0.86 15.03
C GLU A 203 7.74 -2.09 14.16
N THR A 204 8.27 -2.06 12.92
CA THR A 204 8.19 -3.16 11.95
C THR A 204 9.54 -3.85 11.77
N ASP A 205 9.56 -4.96 11.08
CA ASP A 205 10.78 -5.65 10.69
C ASP A 205 11.42 -5.08 9.41
N GLY A 206 10.74 -4.14 8.75
CA GLY A 206 11.16 -3.49 7.50
C GLY A 206 10.52 -4.08 6.24
N SER A 207 9.75 -5.17 6.35
CA SER A 207 9.00 -5.73 5.20
C SER A 207 7.85 -4.83 4.76
N ILE A 208 7.26 -4.11 5.71
CA ILE A 208 6.22 -3.11 5.50
C ILE A 208 6.59 -1.79 6.20
N HIS A 209 6.34 -0.67 5.54
CA HIS A 209 6.52 0.65 6.15
C HIS A 209 5.44 0.91 7.23
N PRO A 210 5.78 1.49 8.41
CA PRO A 210 4.82 1.71 9.51
C PRO A 210 3.53 2.42 9.10
N LYS A 211 3.61 3.38 8.18
CA LYS A 211 2.44 4.08 7.64
C LYS A 211 1.49 3.14 6.88
N GLU A 212 2.05 2.25 6.08
CA GLU A 212 1.25 1.26 5.33
C GLU A 212 0.67 0.20 6.28
N ALA A 213 1.45 -0.25 7.28
CA ALA A 213 0.96 -1.15 8.32
C ALA A 213 -0.25 -0.57 9.05
N LEU A 214 -0.21 0.73 9.40
CA LEU A 214 -1.33 1.43 10.05
C LEU A 214 -2.56 1.51 9.15
N LYS A 215 -2.37 1.80 7.86
CA LYS A 215 -3.47 1.84 6.87
C LYS A 215 -4.12 0.47 6.72
N GLU A 216 -3.33 -0.60 6.56
CA GLU A 216 -3.85 -1.95 6.43
C GLU A 216 -4.61 -2.40 7.69
N ALA A 217 -4.09 -2.09 8.88
CA ALA A 217 -4.79 -2.35 10.15
C ALA A 217 -6.14 -1.61 10.22
N ALA A 218 -6.17 -0.35 9.79
CA ALA A 218 -7.40 0.44 9.74
C ALA A 218 -8.41 -0.14 8.74
N LYS A 219 -7.98 -0.55 7.55
CA LYS A 219 -8.84 -1.23 6.56
C LYS A 219 -9.49 -2.48 7.14
N ILE A 220 -8.71 -3.33 7.83
CA ILE A 220 -9.23 -4.54 8.48
C ILE A 220 -10.33 -4.20 9.49
N LEU A 221 -10.11 -3.18 10.35
CA LEU A 221 -11.11 -2.74 11.32
C LEU A 221 -12.39 -2.23 10.64
N ILE A 222 -12.25 -1.37 9.65
CA ILE A 222 -13.39 -0.81 8.92
C ILE A 222 -14.17 -1.95 8.25
N TYR A 223 -13.50 -2.90 7.60
CA TYR A 223 -14.14 -4.04 6.96
C TYR A 223 -15.00 -4.85 7.93
N HIS A 224 -14.52 -5.07 9.16
CA HIS A 224 -15.30 -5.77 10.19
C HIS A 224 -16.45 -4.93 10.73
N PHE A 225 -16.23 -3.63 10.97
CA PHE A 225 -17.28 -2.75 11.50
C PHE A 225 -18.40 -2.45 10.51
N MET A 226 -18.13 -2.52 9.21
CA MET A 226 -19.15 -2.37 8.16
C MET A 226 -20.28 -3.38 8.29
N LEU A 227 -20.01 -4.58 8.84
CA LEU A 227 -21.04 -5.61 9.08
C LEU A 227 -22.06 -5.19 10.15
N PHE A 228 -21.74 -4.22 10.99
CA PHE A 228 -22.66 -3.66 12.01
C PHE A 228 -23.35 -2.37 11.56
N SER A 229 -23.06 -1.89 10.35
CA SER A 229 -23.65 -0.71 9.76
C SER A 229 -24.49 -1.11 8.55
N ASP A 230 -25.70 -0.56 8.43
CA ASP A 230 -26.55 -0.72 7.25
C ASP A 230 -26.04 0.08 6.03
N GLU A 231 -25.09 0.99 6.24
CA GLU A 231 -24.47 1.76 5.18
C GLU A 231 -23.35 0.97 4.51
N LYS A 232 -23.44 0.84 3.18
CA LYS A 232 -22.34 0.33 2.37
C LYS A 232 -21.25 1.40 2.28
N ILE A 233 -20.31 1.40 3.21
CA ILE A 233 -19.10 2.20 3.12
C ILE A 233 -18.20 1.50 2.10
N THR A 234 -18.17 1.97 0.88
CA THR A 234 -17.23 1.50 -0.13
C THR A 234 -15.83 1.95 0.28
N LEU A 235 -15.04 1.00 0.74
CA LEU A 235 -13.59 1.17 0.87
C LEU A 235 -12.99 0.96 -0.52
N ASP A 236 -13.05 1.98 -1.34
CA ASP A 236 -12.29 2.05 -2.58
C ASP A 236 -10.81 2.18 -2.22
N SER A 237 -10.17 1.04 -2.03
CA SER A 237 -8.79 0.99 -1.53
C SER A 237 -7.73 1.04 -2.62
N ASP A 238 -8.10 0.87 -3.89
CA ASP A 238 -7.16 0.98 -5.00
C ASP A 238 -7.56 2.04 -6.04
N ASP A 239 -8.83 2.49 -6.02
CA ASP A 239 -9.32 3.52 -6.94
C ASP A 239 -9.05 4.96 -6.47
N LYS A 240 -8.61 5.19 -5.20
CA LYS A 240 -8.38 6.58 -4.75
C LYS A 240 -7.06 7.16 -5.22
N LEU A 241 -6.02 6.37 -5.43
CA LEU A 241 -4.83 6.87 -6.13
C LEU A 241 -5.13 7.12 -7.61
N ALA A 242 -5.89 6.24 -8.25
CA ALA A 242 -6.39 6.45 -9.60
C ALA A 242 -7.47 7.56 -9.65
N ASN A 243 -8.31 7.73 -8.61
CA ASN A 243 -9.30 8.80 -8.53
C ASN A 243 -8.69 10.13 -8.07
N GLU A 244 -7.61 10.19 -7.30
CA GLU A 244 -6.90 11.45 -7.04
C GLU A 244 -6.14 11.93 -8.30
N GLU A 245 -5.52 11.04 -9.08
CA GLU A 245 -5.02 11.37 -10.42
C GLU A 245 -6.16 11.70 -11.38
N PHE A 246 -7.28 10.97 -11.33
CA PHE A 246 -8.46 11.26 -12.15
C PHE A 246 -9.18 12.54 -11.72
N ASP A 247 -9.23 12.85 -10.42
CA ASP A 247 -9.76 14.12 -9.91
C ASP A 247 -8.82 15.29 -10.22
N GLU A 248 -7.49 15.12 -10.22
CA GLU A 248 -6.55 16.15 -10.68
C GLU A 248 -6.66 16.39 -12.19
N GLU A 249 -6.75 15.34 -13.00
CA GLU A 249 -6.99 15.47 -14.46
C GLU A 249 -8.37 16.11 -14.75
N VAL A 250 -9.41 15.69 -14.05
CA VAL A 250 -10.74 16.26 -14.16
C VAL A 250 -10.75 17.72 -13.68
N LEU A 251 -10.04 18.06 -12.59
CA LEU A 251 -9.92 19.42 -12.10
C LEU A 251 -9.13 20.31 -13.06
N HIS A 252 -8.02 19.80 -13.59
CA HIS A 252 -7.22 20.48 -14.60
C HIS A 252 -8.03 20.71 -15.88
N MET A 253 -8.73 19.67 -16.38
CA MET A 253 -9.59 19.76 -17.54
C MET A 253 -10.76 20.75 -17.30
N ARG A 254 -11.35 20.75 -16.10
CA ARG A 254 -12.39 21.71 -15.72
C ARG A 254 -11.88 23.15 -15.70
N GLN A 255 -10.69 23.40 -15.19
CA GLN A 255 -10.07 24.73 -15.24
C GLN A 255 -9.80 25.15 -16.67
N LEU A 256 -9.29 24.24 -17.49
CA LEU A 256 -8.99 24.47 -18.90
C LEU A 256 -10.26 24.80 -19.70
N LEU A 257 -11.35 24.07 -19.47
CA LEU A 257 -12.65 24.32 -20.12
C LEU A 257 -13.32 25.62 -19.64
N LYS A 258 -13.04 26.11 -18.45
CA LYS A 258 -13.51 27.41 -17.93
C LYS A 258 -12.69 28.61 -18.44
N THR A 259 -11.56 28.37 -19.13
CA THR A 259 -10.73 29.44 -19.71
C THR A 259 -11.53 30.23 -20.75
N LYS A 260 -11.48 31.54 -20.66
CA LYS A 260 -12.17 32.41 -21.59
C LYS A 260 -11.41 32.49 -22.90
N LEU A 261 -12.13 32.46 -24.02
CA LEU A 261 -11.54 32.54 -25.35
C LEU A 261 -10.78 33.85 -25.61
N ILE A 262 -11.05 34.89 -24.83
CA ILE A 262 -10.38 36.19 -24.90
C ILE A 262 -8.91 36.11 -24.37
N ASP A 263 -8.64 35.18 -23.47
CA ASP A 263 -7.33 35.00 -22.83
C ASP A 263 -6.41 34.10 -23.67
N LEU A 264 -6.90 33.62 -24.82
CA LEU A 264 -6.18 32.74 -25.74
C LEU A 264 -5.68 33.50 -26.97
N ASP A 265 -4.55 33.06 -27.54
CA ASP A 265 -3.94 33.65 -28.73
C ASP A 265 -4.74 33.35 -30.03
N LEU A 266 -5.94 33.91 -30.08
CA LEU A 266 -6.82 33.81 -31.24
C LEU A 266 -6.83 35.11 -32.04
N SER A 267 -6.99 35.01 -33.36
CA SER A 267 -7.15 36.17 -34.21
C SER A 267 -8.40 36.97 -33.81
N VAL A 268 -8.29 38.32 -33.88
CA VAL A 268 -9.42 39.23 -33.58
C VAL A 268 -10.67 38.88 -34.38
N ARG A 269 -10.49 38.32 -35.56
CA ARG A 269 -11.57 37.91 -36.45
C ARG A 269 -12.28 36.65 -35.96
N ALA A 270 -11.52 35.66 -35.45
CA ALA A 270 -12.10 34.44 -34.85
C ALA A 270 -12.86 34.78 -33.56
N LEU A 271 -12.26 35.61 -32.69
CA LEU A 271 -12.89 36.07 -31.44
C LEU A 271 -14.20 36.82 -31.67
N ASN A 272 -14.25 37.72 -32.68
CA ASN A 272 -15.48 38.47 -32.95
C ASN A 272 -16.59 37.57 -33.50
N CYS A 273 -16.26 36.53 -34.28
CA CYS A 273 -17.23 35.56 -34.76
C CYS A 273 -17.79 34.68 -33.64
N LEU A 274 -16.93 34.25 -32.70
CA LEU A 274 -17.33 33.44 -31.54
C LEU A 274 -18.19 34.23 -30.56
N LYS A 275 -17.81 35.49 -30.28
CA LYS A 275 -18.63 36.40 -29.46
C LYS A 275 -20.02 36.63 -30.07
N ALA A 276 -20.13 36.78 -31.41
CA ALA A 276 -21.39 36.96 -32.07
C ALA A 276 -22.28 35.70 -32.05
N ALA A 277 -21.69 34.55 -31.72
CA ALA A 277 -22.35 33.28 -31.51
C ALA A 277 -22.57 32.92 -30.02
N GLU A 278 -22.30 33.85 -29.09
CA GLU A 278 -22.42 33.69 -27.63
C GLU A 278 -21.54 32.58 -27.09
N VAL A 279 -20.39 32.31 -27.70
CA VAL A 279 -19.37 31.34 -27.23
C VAL A 279 -18.29 32.11 -26.51
N GLU A 280 -18.22 31.97 -25.19
CA GLU A 280 -17.28 32.73 -24.35
C GLU A 280 -16.14 31.90 -23.77
N THR A 281 -16.36 30.58 -23.56
CA THR A 281 -15.40 29.68 -22.94
C THR A 281 -14.95 28.55 -23.87
N LEU A 282 -13.81 27.94 -23.56
CA LEU A 282 -13.37 26.70 -24.26
C LEU A 282 -14.40 25.59 -24.12
N GLY A 283 -15.06 25.48 -22.96
CA GLY A 283 -16.10 24.51 -22.71
C GLY A 283 -17.32 24.67 -23.63
N ASP A 284 -17.67 25.92 -23.99
CA ASP A 284 -18.74 26.16 -24.96
C ASP A 284 -18.30 25.86 -26.37
N LEU A 285 -17.05 26.16 -26.71
CA LEU A 285 -16.49 25.90 -28.04
C LEU A 285 -16.45 24.40 -28.37
N VAL A 286 -15.99 23.55 -27.46
CA VAL A 286 -15.84 22.10 -27.71
C VAL A 286 -17.19 21.36 -27.81
N LYS A 287 -18.29 21.95 -27.35
CA LYS A 287 -19.64 21.39 -27.55
C LYS A 287 -20.09 21.39 -29.02
N PHE A 288 -19.56 22.31 -29.84
CA PHE A 288 -19.91 22.43 -31.24
C PHE A 288 -19.15 21.45 -32.13
N ASN A 289 -19.79 20.96 -33.15
CA ASN A 289 -19.14 20.22 -34.23
C ASN A 289 -18.54 21.16 -35.27
N LYS A 290 -17.49 20.74 -35.96
CA LYS A 290 -16.85 21.51 -37.05
C LYS A 290 -17.84 22.05 -38.09
N ASN A 291 -18.88 21.25 -38.40
CA ASN A 291 -19.91 21.64 -39.37
C ASN A 291 -20.86 22.75 -38.86
N ASP A 292 -21.08 22.86 -37.57
CA ASP A 292 -21.95 23.86 -36.98
C ASP A 292 -21.24 25.22 -36.87
N LEU A 293 -19.95 25.23 -36.62
CA LEU A 293 -19.13 26.43 -36.64
C LEU A 293 -19.06 27.10 -38.02
N LEU A 294 -19.06 26.31 -39.09
CA LEU A 294 -19.07 26.82 -40.46
C LEU A 294 -20.39 27.51 -40.82
N LYS A 295 -21.48 27.33 -40.06
CA LYS A 295 -22.78 28.03 -40.26
C LYS A 295 -22.78 29.42 -39.66
N PHE A 296 -21.80 29.77 -38.82
CA PHE A 296 -21.72 31.11 -38.18
C PHE A 296 -21.38 32.18 -39.22
N ARG A 297 -22.03 33.33 -39.05
CA ARG A 297 -21.86 34.48 -39.96
C ARG A 297 -20.39 34.96 -39.92
N ASN A 298 -19.77 35.07 -41.11
CA ASN A 298 -18.36 35.49 -41.29
C ASN A 298 -17.28 34.54 -40.74
N PHE A 299 -17.63 33.31 -40.38
CA PHE A 299 -16.70 32.28 -39.97
C PHE A 299 -16.14 31.49 -41.17
N GLY A 300 -14.83 31.53 -41.38
CA GLY A 300 -14.16 30.95 -42.54
C GLY A 300 -13.32 29.72 -42.23
N LYS A 301 -12.91 28.98 -43.27
CA LYS A 301 -12.06 27.78 -43.12
C LYS A 301 -10.74 28.09 -42.44
N LYS A 302 -10.14 29.28 -42.62
CA LYS A 302 -8.89 29.67 -41.92
C LYS A 302 -9.07 29.79 -40.41
N SER A 303 -10.20 30.37 -39.96
CA SER A 303 -10.51 30.45 -38.54
C SER A 303 -10.83 29.09 -37.90
N LEU A 304 -11.38 28.15 -38.71
CA LEU A 304 -11.59 26.79 -38.27
C LEU A 304 -10.26 26.05 -38.04
N THR A 305 -9.30 26.20 -38.96
CA THR A 305 -7.96 25.59 -38.85
C THR A 305 -7.23 26.12 -37.63
N GLU A 306 -7.28 27.45 -37.39
CA GLU A 306 -6.69 28.10 -36.20
C GLU A 306 -7.26 27.55 -34.87
N LEU A 307 -8.59 27.34 -34.83
CA LEU A 307 -9.23 26.74 -33.64
C LEU A 307 -8.92 25.24 -33.48
N ASP A 308 -8.80 24.51 -34.59
CA ASP A 308 -8.45 23.09 -34.59
C ASP A 308 -7.01 22.88 -34.05
N GLU A 309 -6.06 23.66 -34.52
CA GLU A 309 -4.66 23.66 -34.04
C GLU A 309 -4.56 24.04 -32.55
N LEU A 310 -5.35 25.03 -32.12
CA LEU A 310 -5.39 25.45 -30.70
C LEU A 310 -5.96 24.35 -29.81
N LEU A 311 -7.06 23.70 -30.22
CA LEU A 311 -7.66 22.60 -29.46
C LEU A 311 -6.75 21.37 -29.42
N GLU A 312 -6.08 21.02 -30.53
CA GLU A 312 -5.09 19.94 -30.56
C GLU A 312 -3.91 20.21 -29.62
N SER A 313 -3.43 21.45 -29.55
CA SER A 313 -2.33 21.83 -28.63
C SER A 313 -2.70 21.66 -27.16
N MET A 314 -4.00 21.73 -26.84
CA MET A 314 -4.56 21.56 -25.50
C MET A 314 -5.17 20.14 -25.26
N SER A 315 -4.94 19.21 -26.18
CA SER A 315 -5.50 17.85 -26.15
C SER A 315 -7.03 17.83 -26.10
N LEU A 316 -7.68 18.80 -26.74
CA LEU A 316 -9.14 18.92 -26.86
C LEU A 316 -9.60 18.63 -28.29
N SER A 317 -10.86 18.28 -28.44
CA SER A 317 -11.48 18.04 -29.77
C SER A 317 -12.90 18.61 -29.85
N PHE A 318 -13.32 18.97 -31.07
CA PHE A 318 -14.71 19.39 -31.31
C PHE A 318 -15.68 18.23 -31.10
N GLY A 319 -16.90 18.54 -30.56
CA GLY A 319 -17.94 17.55 -30.29
C GLY A 319 -17.67 16.72 -29.02
N MET A 320 -16.83 17.21 -28.13
CA MET A 320 -16.48 16.54 -26.86
C MET A 320 -17.65 16.61 -25.87
N ASP A 321 -17.96 15.50 -25.19
CA ASP A 321 -18.97 15.47 -24.13
C ASP A 321 -18.41 16.11 -22.84
N VAL A 322 -18.86 17.33 -22.57
CA VAL A 322 -18.44 18.11 -21.37
C VAL A 322 -19.32 17.86 -20.16
N SER A 323 -20.37 17.04 -20.25
CA SER A 323 -21.31 16.77 -19.15
C SER A 323 -20.60 16.10 -17.97
N LYS A 324 -19.53 15.34 -18.22
CA LYS A 324 -18.68 14.69 -17.23
C LYS A 324 -17.98 15.69 -16.30
N TYR A 325 -17.70 16.89 -16.77
CA TYR A 325 -16.93 17.90 -16.04
C TYR A 325 -17.78 18.88 -15.23
N LYS A 326 -19.13 18.76 -15.24
CA LYS A 326 -20.10 19.53 -14.43
C LYS A 326 -19.77 21.03 -14.40
N LEU A 327 -19.67 21.67 -15.55
CA LEU A 327 -19.28 23.08 -15.69
C LEU A 327 -20.27 24.06 -15.05
N ASP A 328 -21.53 23.66 -14.85
CA ASP A 328 -22.66 24.50 -14.39
C ASP A 328 -22.81 24.56 -12.85
N LYS A 329 -21.90 23.98 -12.07
CA LYS A 329 -21.88 24.09 -10.60
C LYS A 329 -20.66 24.88 -10.15
N ASP A 330 -20.90 26.10 -9.71
CA ASP A 330 -19.98 26.89 -8.90
C ASP A 330 -19.72 26.25 -7.54
#